data_c12ee5726e65f23e94c57b173a9881b8
#
_entry.id   c12ee5726e65f23e94c57b173a9881b8
#
_cell.length_a   1.000
_cell.length_b   1.000
_cell.length_c   1.000
_cell.angle_alpha   90.00
_cell.angle_beta   90.00
_cell.angle_gamma   90.00
#
_symmetry.space_group_name_H-M   'P 1'
#
loop_
_entity.id
_entity.type
_entity.pdbx_description
1 polymer ?
#
loop_
_entity_poly.entity_id
_entity_poly.type
_entity_poly.pdbx_seq_one_letter_code
_entity_poly.pdbx_strand_id
1 'polypeptide(L)'
;MKILVTNDDGWYAKGIQTLVEIMRPYGEITVIAPKKHQSGMSMAVNLGRSPIAVKKIKDEPGVSWWYLDGTPSSCVKFGIDNIYFPEKPDLVLSGINHGGNYGTAYCYSGTIGAASEGALAGIPSIAVSLDAFKADADFSAVSKFFPAILEKLIENHSRDYGMIYNVNFPALPASEIKGVRLAKQAVMRWEREFQPFDHKTFEMLSVMTMGRSADDFPIPEDGEEQYMMVGEVVNDSAADPLADMNLIRQGYVTISCHRLLSHDLEENARLAALGIESEL
;
A
#
# COMPACT_ATOMS: atom_id res chain seq x y z
N MET A 1 -0.23 22.30 -4.99
CA MET A 1 -0.05 21.51 -3.74
C MET A 1 1.37 21.01 -3.64
N LYS A 2 1.86 20.75 -2.43
CA LYS A 2 3.10 19.99 -2.15
C LYS A 2 2.72 18.53 -1.91
N ILE A 3 3.18 17.64 -2.76
CA ILE A 3 2.72 16.23 -2.79
C ILE A 3 3.90 15.31 -2.51
N LEU A 4 3.78 14.47 -1.48
CA LEU A 4 4.72 13.39 -1.21
C LEU A 4 4.20 12.09 -1.81
N VAL A 5 4.95 11.52 -2.75
CA VAL A 5 4.62 10.25 -3.42
C VAL A 5 5.59 9.17 -3.01
N THR A 6 5.07 8.00 -2.69
CA THR A 6 5.85 6.81 -2.34
C THR A 6 5.17 5.53 -2.86
N ASN A 7 5.79 4.37 -2.67
CA ASN A 7 5.24 3.03 -2.92
C ASN A 7 6.03 1.99 -2.12
N ASP A 8 5.72 0.71 -2.28
CA ASP A 8 6.52 -0.42 -1.79
C ASP A 8 7.19 -1.23 -2.90
N ASP A 9 6.85 -1.00 -4.17
CA ASP A 9 7.47 -1.66 -5.33
C ASP A 9 8.87 -1.13 -5.69
N GLY A 10 9.22 0.06 -5.18
CA GLY A 10 10.49 0.74 -5.47
C GLY A 10 10.35 1.91 -6.45
N TRP A 11 11.32 2.82 -6.42
CA TRP A 11 11.31 4.08 -7.17
C TRP A 11 11.24 3.92 -8.70
N TYR A 12 11.66 2.77 -9.23
CA TYR A 12 11.71 2.44 -10.66
C TYR A 12 10.43 1.75 -11.17
N ALA A 13 9.51 1.37 -10.30
CA ALA A 13 8.31 0.64 -10.67
C ALA A 13 7.38 1.49 -11.57
N LYS A 14 6.73 0.82 -12.54
CA LYS A 14 5.84 1.50 -13.48
C LYS A 14 4.66 2.20 -12.78
N GLY A 15 4.15 1.60 -11.70
CA GLY A 15 3.04 2.16 -10.93
C GLY A 15 3.33 3.53 -10.36
N ILE A 16 4.47 3.73 -9.68
CA ILE A 16 4.82 5.04 -9.11
C ILE A 16 5.12 6.07 -10.21
N GLN A 17 5.75 5.66 -11.30
CA GLN A 17 5.97 6.54 -12.44
C GLN A 17 4.65 7.02 -13.06
N THR A 18 3.69 6.10 -13.22
CA THR A 18 2.33 6.44 -13.68
C THR A 18 1.63 7.39 -12.71
N LEU A 19 1.73 7.14 -11.39
CA LEU A 19 1.14 8.02 -10.38
C LEU A 19 1.70 9.44 -10.46
N VAL A 20 3.01 9.57 -10.62
CA VAL A 20 3.67 10.87 -10.79
C VAL A 20 3.14 11.60 -12.01
N GLU A 21 3.02 10.94 -13.16
CA GLU A 21 2.47 11.57 -14.38
C GLU A 21 1.02 12.04 -14.18
N ILE A 22 0.19 11.25 -13.49
CA ILE A 22 -1.18 11.65 -13.12
C ILE A 22 -1.15 12.91 -12.24
N MET A 23 -0.17 13.02 -11.34
CA MET A 23 -0.13 14.08 -10.33
C MET A 23 0.54 15.38 -10.80
N ARG A 24 1.26 15.41 -11.93
CA ARG A 24 1.92 16.60 -12.44
C ARG A 24 1.04 17.85 -12.53
N PRO A 25 -0.25 17.78 -12.92
CA PRO A 25 -1.12 18.96 -12.97
C PRO A 25 -1.49 19.55 -11.61
N TYR A 26 -1.28 18.79 -10.51
CA TYR A 26 -1.79 19.16 -9.19
C TYR A 26 -0.78 19.93 -8.31
N GLY A 27 0.51 19.94 -8.68
CA GLY A 27 1.50 20.71 -7.93
C GLY A 27 2.93 20.18 -7.98
N GLU A 28 3.70 20.54 -6.97
CA GLU A 28 5.08 20.09 -6.80
C GLU A 28 5.12 18.72 -6.15
N ILE A 29 5.89 17.81 -6.74
CA ILE A 29 5.95 16.41 -6.33
C ILE A 29 7.34 16.09 -5.79
N THR A 30 7.38 15.52 -4.59
CA THR A 30 8.57 14.86 -4.07
C THR A 30 8.30 13.36 -4.03
N VAL A 31 9.05 12.61 -4.82
CA VAL A 31 9.03 11.15 -4.78
C VAL A 31 10.11 10.66 -3.84
N ILE A 32 9.73 9.88 -2.83
CA ILE A 32 10.66 9.18 -1.97
C ILE A 32 10.17 7.74 -1.86
N ALA A 33 10.87 6.82 -2.49
CA ALA A 33 10.46 5.43 -2.57
C ALA A 33 11.60 4.47 -2.16
N PRO A 34 11.29 3.24 -1.77
CA PRO A 34 12.30 2.26 -1.45
C PRO A 34 13.28 2.02 -2.60
N LYS A 35 14.54 1.80 -2.24
CA LYS A 35 15.59 1.42 -3.19
C LYS A 35 15.33 0.05 -3.80
N LYS A 36 14.72 -0.86 -3.03
CA LYS A 36 14.37 -2.22 -3.40
C LYS A 36 12.90 -2.47 -3.06
N HIS A 37 12.31 -3.43 -3.74
CA HIS A 37 10.95 -3.90 -3.47
C HIS A 37 10.75 -4.31 -1.99
N GLN A 38 9.64 -3.87 -1.38
CA GLN A 38 9.32 -3.96 0.05
C GLN A 38 7.89 -4.47 0.30
N SER A 39 7.41 -5.44 -0.49
CA SER A 39 6.08 -6.02 -0.28
C SER A 39 5.97 -6.72 1.07
N GLY A 40 4.78 -6.68 1.65
CA GLY A 40 4.49 -7.36 2.91
C GLY A 40 5.05 -6.66 4.17
N MET A 41 5.54 -5.42 4.05
CA MET A 41 6.17 -4.71 5.16
C MET A 41 5.19 -4.01 6.10
N SER A 42 3.89 -3.96 5.78
CA SER A 42 2.93 -3.25 6.64
C SER A 42 3.43 -1.83 6.99
N MET A 43 3.36 -1.43 8.26
CA MET A 43 3.88 -0.16 8.78
C MET A 43 5.29 -0.29 9.38
N ALA A 44 6.08 -1.28 8.99
CA ALA A 44 7.43 -1.44 9.51
C ALA A 44 8.29 -0.17 9.25
N VAL A 45 9.09 0.21 10.24
CA VAL A 45 10.02 1.34 10.16
C VAL A 45 11.44 0.89 10.46
N ASN A 46 12.41 1.56 9.84
CA ASN A 46 13.81 1.34 10.15
C ASN A 46 14.16 2.09 11.44
N LEU A 47 14.31 1.35 12.52
CA LEU A 47 14.80 1.91 13.78
C LEU A 47 16.33 2.09 13.75
N GLY A 48 16.84 3.06 14.52
CA GLY A 48 18.22 3.54 14.52
C GLY A 48 19.34 2.53 14.87
N ARG A 49 19.20 1.27 14.46
CA ARG A 49 20.22 0.22 14.65
C ARG A 49 21.33 0.26 13.60
N SER A 50 21.05 0.86 12.44
CA SER A 50 22.01 1.04 11.36
C SER A 50 21.68 2.30 10.54
N PRO A 51 22.68 2.97 9.92
CA PRO A 51 22.45 4.06 9.00
C PRO A 51 21.58 3.61 7.81
N ILE A 52 20.75 4.53 7.32
CA ILE A 52 19.90 4.33 6.14
C ILE A 52 20.48 5.15 4.99
N ALA A 53 20.74 4.52 3.85
CA ALA A 53 21.23 5.22 2.68
C ALA A 53 20.08 5.95 1.97
N VAL A 54 20.28 7.22 1.67
CA VAL A 54 19.36 8.06 0.90
C VAL A 54 20.09 8.66 -0.28
N LYS A 55 19.43 8.75 -1.43
CA LYS A 55 20.03 9.41 -2.61
C LYS A 55 18.97 10.14 -3.41
N LYS A 56 19.25 11.38 -3.76
CA LYS A 56 18.53 12.10 -4.81
C LYS A 56 18.94 11.51 -6.16
N ILE A 57 17.95 11.05 -6.94
CA ILE A 57 18.18 10.33 -8.20
C ILE A 57 18.18 11.31 -9.36
N LYS A 58 17.13 12.14 -9.43
CA LYS A 58 16.95 13.12 -10.50
C LYS A 58 16.01 14.24 -10.07
N ASP A 59 16.10 15.36 -10.78
CA ASP A 59 15.13 16.45 -10.78
C ASP A 59 14.51 16.57 -12.18
N GLU A 60 13.21 16.75 -12.22
CA GLU A 60 12.44 17.09 -13.41
C GLU A 60 11.63 18.35 -13.11
N PRO A 61 11.13 19.09 -14.10
CA PRO A 61 10.27 20.23 -13.83
C PRO A 61 9.08 19.84 -12.93
N GLY A 62 9.01 20.42 -11.73
CA GLY A 62 7.97 20.15 -10.74
C GLY A 62 8.08 18.81 -10.00
N VAL A 63 9.11 17.99 -10.23
CA VAL A 63 9.26 16.67 -9.59
C VAL A 63 10.68 16.40 -9.14
N SER A 64 10.89 16.10 -7.86
CA SER A 64 12.16 15.60 -7.34
C SER A 64 12.06 14.14 -6.95
N TRP A 65 13.05 13.33 -7.34
CA TRP A 65 13.08 11.89 -7.11
C TRP A 65 14.20 11.48 -6.16
N TRP A 66 13.82 10.69 -5.16
CA TRP A 66 14.73 10.14 -4.17
C TRP A 66 14.47 8.66 -3.96
N TYR A 67 15.51 7.91 -3.62
CA TYR A 67 15.30 6.63 -2.98
C TYR A 67 15.85 6.62 -1.55
N LEU A 68 15.26 5.76 -0.73
CA LEU A 68 15.70 5.42 0.61
C LEU A 68 15.90 3.90 0.69
N ASP A 69 17.02 3.43 1.22
CA ASP A 69 17.29 1.98 1.40
C ASP A 69 16.60 1.50 2.68
N GLY A 70 15.27 1.49 2.65
CA GLY A 70 14.42 1.22 3.78
C GLY A 70 12.97 0.94 3.39
N THR A 71 12.10 0.93 4.38
CA THR A 71 10.68 0.62 4.22
C THR A 71 9.88 1.81 3.67
N PRO A 72 8.67 1.56 3.09
CA PRO A 72 7.78 2.63 2.61
C PRO A 72 7.42 3.65 3.68
N SER A 73 7.09 3.21 4.90
CA SER A 73 6.81 4.10 6.04
C SER A 73 8.02 4.97 6.40
N SER A 74 9.25 4.41 6.34
CA SER A 74 10.48 5.18 6.56
C SER A 74 10.71 6.21 5.46
N CYS A 75 10.30 5.94 4.21
CA CYS A 75 10.34 6.92 3.11
C CYS A 75 9.46 8.13 3.42
N VAL A 76 8.23 7.90 3.91
CA VAL A 76 7.31 8.99 4.29
C VAL A 76 7.88 9.78 5.47
N LYS A 77 8.36 9.12 6.53
CA LYS A 77 9.01 9.79 7.67
C LYS A 77 10.16 10.69 7.22
N PHE A 78 11.07 10.15 6.40
CA PHE A 78 12.20 10.92 5.88
C PHE A 78 11.73 12.14 5.09
N GLY A 79 10.73 11.99 4.24
CA GLY A 79 10.14 13.08 3.46
C GLY A 79 9.61 14.21 4.34
N ILE A 80 8.82 13.86 5.34
CA ILE A 80 8.24 14.83 6.27
C ILE A 80 9.33 15.55 7.07
N ASP A 81 10.27 14.78 7.65
CA ASP A 81 11.22 15.31 8.64
C ASP A 81 12.45 15.98 8.02
N ASN A 82 12.83 15.63 6.78
CA ASN A 82 14.08 16.12 6.18
C ASN A 82 13.88 16.96 4.91
N ILE A 83 12.78 16.74 4.17
CA ILE A 83 12.55 17.50 2.93
C ILE A 83 11.55 18.63 3.17
N TYR A 84 10.48 18.36 3.92
CA TYR A 84 9.41 19.33 4.12
C TYR A 84 9.57 20.15 5.41
N PHE A 85 10.23 19.62 6.46
CA PHE A 85 10.37 20.32 7.74
C PHE A 85 10.92 21.74 7.59
N PRO A 86 10.37 22.76 8.29
CA PRO A 86 9.32 22.68 9.33
C PRO A 86 7.87 22.62 8.79
N GLU A 87 7.67 22.68 7.50
CA GLU A 87 6.35 22.54 6.87
C GLU A 87 5.98 21.06 6.71
N LYS A 88 4.83 20.81 6.11
CA LYS A 88 4.36 19.47 5.76
C LYS A 88 3.91 19.45 4.31
N PRO A 89 3.92 18.29 3.63
CA PRO A 89 3.20 18.17 2.35
C PRO A 89 1.69 18.31 2.59
N ASP A 90 0.99 18.75 1.55
CA ASP A 90 -0.48 18.88 1.56
C ASP A 90 -1.16 17.52 1.41
N LEU A 91 -0.45 16.54 0.83
CA LEU A 91 -0.97 15.24 0.48
C LEU A 91 0.15 14.18 0.48
N VAL A 92 -0.14 13.01 1.04
CA VAL A 92 0.67 11.80 0.88
C VAL A 92 -0.09 10.82 -0.03
N LEU A 93 0.55 10.41 -1.13
CA LEU A 93 0.05 9.37 -2.02
C LEU A 93 1.00 8.17 -2.01
N SER A 94 0.45 6.99 -1.76
CA SER A 94 1.19 5.74 -1.81
C SER A 94 0.66 4.83 -2.92
N GLY A 95 1.51 4.45 -3.85
CA GLY A 95 1.17 3.58 -5.00
C GLY A 95 1.77 4.08 -6.32
N ILE A 96 1.24 3.67 -7.46
CA ILE A 96 0.16 2.69 -7.65
C ILE A 96 0.77 1.30 -7.40
N ASN A 97 0.23 0.57 -6.43
CA ASN A 97 0.72 -0.76 -6.11
C ASN A 97 0.42 -1.77 -7.22
N HIS A 98 1.35 -2.67 -7.48
CA HIS A 98 1.15 -3.86 -8.28
C HIS A 98 0.54 -4.97 -7.40
N GLY A 99 -0.76 -5.17 -7.48
CA GLY A 99 -1.58 -6.05 -6.66
C GLY A 99 -2.58 -5.31 -5.80
N GLY A 100 -3.76 -5.89 -5.60
CA GLY A 100 -4.83 -5.29 -4.81
C GLY A 100 -4.52 -5.32 -3.30
N ASN A 101 -4.81 -4.23 -2.62
CA ASN A 101 -4.69 -4.08 -1.17
C ASN A 101 -6.09 -4.02 -0.52
N TYR A 102 -6.90 -5.02 -0.79
CA TYR A 102 -8.26 -5.17 -0.25
C TYR A 102 -8.36 -6.35 0.73
N GLY A 103 -9.45 -6.42 1.49
CA GLY A 103 -9.63 -7.42 2.52
C GLY A 103 -8.47 -7.44 3.52
N THR A 104 -8.12 -8.61 4.02
CA THR A 104 -7.04 -8.77 5.02
C THR A 104 -5.65 -8.44 4.46
N ALA A 105 -5.44 -8.44 3.12
CA ALA A 105 -4.19 -8.00 2.50
C ALA A 105 -3.84 -6.55 2.86
N TYR A 106 -4.84 -5.70 3.14
CA TYR A 106 -4.68 -4.37 3.70
C TYR A 106 -3.70 -4.33 4.87
N CYS A 107 -3.79 -5.28 5.80
CA CYS A 107 -2.98 -5.30 7.03
C CYS A 107 -1.48 -5.54 6.78
N TYR A 108 -1.13 -6.20 5.69
CA TYR A 108 0.26 -6.56 5.35
C TYR A 108 0.91 -5.59 4.37
N SER A 109 0.13 -4.70 3.77
CA SER A 109 0.57 -3.84 2.66
C SER A 109 1.55 -2.75 3.10
N GLY A 110 2.70 -2.66 2.44
CA GLY A 110 3.63 -1.53 2.58
C GLY A 110 3.07 -0.24 1.98
N THR A 111 2.28 -0.33 0.90
CA THR A 111 1.55 0.81 0.30
C THR A 111 0.58 1.43 1.32
N ILE A 112 -0.19 0.61 2.03
CA ILE A 112 -1.07 1.07 3.11
C ILE A 112 -0.26 1.61 4.27
N GLY A 113 0.82 0.93 4.66
CA GLY A 113 1.70 1.37 5.74
C GLY A 113 2.27 2.77 5.52
N ALA A 114 2.68 3.07 4.30
CA ALA A 114 3.18 4.40 3.94
C ALA A 114 2.07 5.49 3.99
N ALA A 115 0.88 5.21 3.46
CA ALA A 115 -0.26 6.13 3.59
C ALA A 115 -0.64 6.34 5.06
N SER A 116 -0.58 5.27 5.86
CA SER A 116 -0.83 5.31 7.31
C SER A 116 0.16 6.24 8.02
N GLU A 117 1.44 6.20 7.67
CA GLU A 117 2.45 7.08 8.24
C GLU A 117 2.15 8.56 7.97
N GLY A 118 1.71 8.90 6.75
CA GLY A 118 1.25 10.25 6.42
C GLY A 118 0.05 10.68 7.27
N ALA A 119 -0.92 9.79 7.45
CA ALA A 119 -2.11 10.04 8.26
C ALA A 119 -1.77 10.20 9.77
N LEU A 120 -0.79 9.45 10.30
CA LEU A 120 -0.26 9.64 11.66
C LEU A 120 0.47 10.98 11.82
N ALA A 121 1.04 11.52 10.75
CA ALA A 121 1.58 12.89 10.75
C ALA A 121 0.50 13.97 10.60
N GLY A 122 -0.79 13.59 10.52
CA GLY A 122 -1.93 14.50 10.34
C GLY A 122 -2.05 15.06 8.92
N ILE A 123 -1.54 14.35 7.93
CA ILE A 123 -1.57 14.75 6.52
C ILE A 123 -2.62 13.92 5.79
N PRO A 124 -3.45 14.51 4.91
CA PRO A 124 -4.33 13.77 4.01
C PRO A 124 -3.55 12.67 3.27
N SER A 125 -4.03 11.42 3.36
CA SER A 125 -3.28 10.27 2.86
C SER A 125 -4.17 9.29 2.12
N ILE A 126 -3.71 8.90 0.92
CA ILE A 126 -4.45 8.00 0.02
C ILE A 126 -3.49 6.91 -0.47
N ALA A 127 -3.95 5.67 -0.40
CA ALA A 127 -3.30 4.52 -1.00
C ALA A 127 -4.02 4.12 -2.29
N VAL A 128 -3.28 3.79 -3.34
CA VAL A 128 -3.82 3.42 -4.65
C VAL A 128 -3.19 2.12 -5.12
N SER A 129 -4.02 1.17 -5.55
CA SER A 129 -3.60 -0.15 -6.01
C SER A 129 -4.32 -0.57 -7.29
N LEU A 130 -3.64 -1.32 -8.13
CA LEU A 130 -4.21 -2.04 -9.27
C LEU A 130 -4.12 -3.54 -9.00
N ASP A 131 -5.21 -4.28 -9.16
CA ASP A 131 -5.29 -5.73 -8.94
C ASP A 131 -4.56 -6.53 -10.05
N ALA A 132 -3.31 -6.15 -10.33
CA ALA A 132 -2.44 -6.78 -11.33
C ALA A 132 -1.00 -6.84 -10.83
N PHE A 133 -0.42 -8.03 -10.82
CA PHE A 133 0.92 -8.28 -10.28
C PHE A 133 2.06 -8.14 -11.31
N LYS A 134 1.74 -8.02 -12.61
CA LYS A 134 2.76 -7.92 -13.66
C LYS A 134 3.52 -6.59 -13.60
N ALA A 135 4.83 -6.62 -13.73
CA ALA A 135 5.67 -5.42 -13.75
C ALA A 135 5.29 -4.43 -14.87
N ASP A 136 4.81 -4.93 -16.01
CA ASP A 136 4.35 -4.16 -17.16
C ASP A 136 2.83 -3.93 -17.19
N ALA A 137 2.12 -4.11 -16.06
CA ALA A 137 0.67 -3.96 -15.95
C ALA A 137 0.16 -2.69 -16.64
N ASP A 138 -1.08 -2.75 -17.13
CA ASP A 138 -1.74 -1.62 -17.78
C ASP A 138 -2.45 -0.72 -16.74
N PHE A 139 -1.90 0.45 -16.50
CA PHE A 139 -2.45 1.46 -15.60
C PHE A 139 -3.39 2.45 -16.29
N SER A 140 -3.80 2.22 -17.53
CA SER A 140 -4.63 3.16 -18.31
C SER A 140 -5.97 3.47 -17.66
N ALA A 141 -6.61 2.47 -17.03
CA ALA A 141 -7.85 2.67 -16.26
C ALA A 141 -7.63 3.58 -15.05
N VAL A 142 -6.50 3.39 -14.32
CA VAL A 142 -6.14 4.26 -13.20
C VAL A 142 -5.90 5.68 -13.69
N SER A 143 -5.10 5.85 -14.74
CA SER A 143 -4.80 7.16 -15.32
C SER A 143 -6.05 7.91 -15.77
N LYS A 144 -7.06 7.18 -16.26
CA LYS A 144 -8.33 7.76 -16.73
C LYS A 144 -9.26 8.19 -15.60
N PHE A 145 -9.41 7.37 -14.56
CA PHE A 145 -10.47 7.56 -13.57
C PHE A 145 -9.99 8.10 -12.23
N PHE A 146 -8.73 7.86 -11.86
CA PHE A 146 -8.19 8.28 -10.57
C PHE A 146 -8.20 9.81 -10.37
N PRO A 147 -7.92 10.67 -11.38
CA PRO A 147 -7.98 12.11 -11.20
C PRO A 147 -9.32 12.60 -10.61
N ALA A 148 -10.44 12.20 -11.19
CA ALA A 148 -11.76 12.59 -10.70
C ALA A 148 -12.13 12.01 -9.33
N ILE A 149 -11.60 10.83 -8.99
CA ILE A 149 -11.73 10.24 -7.65
C ILE A 149 -10.90 11.06 -6.66
N LEU A 150 -9.66 11.36 -7.00
CA LEU A 150 -8.71 12.09 -6.17
C LEU A 150 -9.26 13.48 -5.81
N GLU A 151 -9.74 14.24 -6.79
CA GLU A 151 -10.32 15.58 -6.57
C GLU A 151 -11.42 15.54 -5.51
N LYS A 152 -12.36 14.61 -5.63
CA LYS A 152 -13.43 14.42 -4.63
C LYS A 152 -12.91 14.03 -3.25
N LEU A 153 -11.89 13.16 -3.21
CA LEU A 153 -11.31 12.73 -1.94
C LEU A 153 -10.54 13.87 -1.25
N ILE A 154 -9.81 14.69 -2.01
CA ILE A 154 -9.08 15.84 -1.44
C ILE A 154 -10.05 16.92 -0.94
N GLU A 155 -11.03 17.30 -1.77
CA GLU A 155 -12.02 18.31 -1.42
C GLU A 155 -12.83 17.95 -0.16
N ASN A 156 -13.08 16.67 0.06
CA ASN A 156 -13.91 16.15 1.14
C ASN A 156 -13.13 15.29 2.15
N HIS A 157 -11.80 15.42 2.21
CA HIS A 157 -11.00 14.61 3.11
C HIS A 157 -11.42 14.84 4.55
N SER A 158 -11.69 13.74 5.29
CA SER A 158 -11.94 13.83 6.73
C SER A 158 -10.73 14.44 7.44
N ARG A 159 -11.00 15.39 8.34
CA ARG A 159 -9.96 15.96 9.21
C ARG A 159 -9.69 15.14 10.47
N ASP A 160 -10.36 13.99 10.58
CA ASP A 160 -10.13 13.07 11.68
C ASP A 160 -8.71 12.50 11.62
N TYR A 161 -8.06 12.47 12.76
CA TYR A 161 -6.70 11.95 12.87
C TYR A 161 -6.63 10.48 12.49
N GLY A 162 -5.61 10.14 11.69
CA GLY A 162 -5.36 8.77 11.27
C GLY A 162 -6.32 8.21 10.21
N MET A 163 -7.06 9.06 9.49
CA MET A 163 -7.93 8.64 8.39
C MET A 163 -7.12 8.43 7.12
N ILE A 164 -7.30 7.27 6.50
CA ILE A 164 -6.76 6.94 5.16
C ILE A 164 -7.86 6.46 4.23
N TYR A 165 -7.69 6.75 2.96
CA TYR A 165 -8.52 6.22 1.87
C TYR A 165 -7.72 5.20 1.07
N ASN A 166 -8.26 3.99 0.97
CA ASN A 166 -7.68 2.90 0.21
C ASN A 166 -8.48 2.70 -1.07
N VAL A 167 -7.86 3.01 -2.22
CA VAL A 167 -8.48 2.94 -3.54
C VAL A 167 -7.91 1.75 -4.29
N ASN A 168 -8.75 0.80 -4.69
CA ASN A 168 -8.34 -0.35 -5.48
C ASN A 168 -9.04 -0.37 -6.83
N PHE A 169 -8.27 -0.59 -7.87
CA PHE A 169 -8.74 -0.72 -9.25
C PHE A 169 -8.70 -2.20 -9.67
N PRO A 170 -9.76 -2.74 -10.31
CA PRO A 170 -9.67 -4.04 -10.93
C PRO A 170 -8.75 -4.01 -12.16
N ALA A 171 -8.09 -5.13 -12.45
CA ALA A 171 -7.24 -5.29 -13.63
C ALA A 171 -8.08 -5.45 -14.91
N LEU A 172 -8.83 -4.41 -15.28
CA LEU A 172 -9.73 -4.39 -16.42
C LEU A 172 -9.44 -3.19 -17.32
N PRO A 173 -9.69 -3.30 -18.65
CA PRO A 173 -9.69 -2.15 -19.51
C PRO A 173 -10.67 -1.07 -19.03
N ALA A 174 -10.35 0.19 -19.28
CA ALA A 174 -11.18 1.32 -18.84
C ALA A 174 -12.64 1.26 -19.33
N SER A 175 -12.92 0.58 -20.46
CA SER A 175 -14.27 0.37 -21.00
C SER A 175 -15.09 -0.64 -20.19
N GLU A 176 -14.46 -1.49 -19.37
CA GLU A 176 -15.10 -2.52 -18.58
C GLU A 176 -15.26 -2.14 -17.10
N ILE A 177 -14.68 -1.01 -16.69
CA ILE A 177 -14.87 -0.46 -15.34
C ILE A 177 -16.33 0.00 -15.19
N LYS A 178 -17.06 -0.62 -14.27
CA LYS A 178 -18.50 -0.35 -14.05
C LYS A 178 -18.79 0.89 -13.22
N GLY A 179 -17.76 1.48 -12.58
CA GLY A 179 -17.90 2.65 -11.73
C GLY A 179 -17.16 2.50 -10.41
N VAL A 180 -17.44 3.39 -9.46
CA VAL A 180 -16.81 3.45 -8.15
C VAL A 180 -17.81 3.04 -7.07
N ARG A 181 -17.37 2.30 -6.06
CA ARG A 181 -18.17 1.90 -4.90
C ARG A 181 -17.41 2.16 -3.59
N LEU A 182 -18.12 2.66 -2.59
CA LEU A 182 -17.65 2.60 -1.22
C LEU A 182 -17.78 1.15 -0.74
N ALA A 183 -16.73 0.65 -0.10
CA ALA A 183 -16.61 -0.76 0.23
C ALA A 183 -16.28 -0.97 1.72
N LYS A 184 -16.63 -2.15 2.21
CA LYS A 184 -16.18 -2.69 3.49
C LYS A 184 -14.96 -3.57 3.25
N GLN A 185 -14.01 -3.55 4.16
CA GLN A 185 -12.90 -4.50 4.15
C GLN A 185 -13.44 -5.93 4.28
N ALA A 186 -13.13 -6.79 3.31
CA ALA A 186 -13.47 -8.19 3.34
C ALA A 186 -12.67 -8.93 4.42
N VAL A 187 -13.27 -9.91 5.06
CA VAL A 187 -12.55 -10.89 5.86
C VAL A 187 -12.02 -11.96 4.92
N MET A 188 -10.69 -12.04 4.84
CA MET A 188 -9.99 -13.04 4.04
C MET A 188 -8.96 -13.73 4.92
N ARG A 189 -8.67 -14.98 4.63
CA ARG A 189 -7.55 -15.71 5.22
C ARG A 189 -6.82 -16.49 4.13
N TRP A 190 -5.59 -16.82 4.39
CA TRP A 190 -4.81 -17.72 3.56
C TRP A 190 -4.79 -19.10 4.21
N GLU A 191 -4.82 -20.15 3.41
CA GLU A 191 -4.64 -21.52 3.86
C GLU A 191 -3.41 -22.12 3.22
N ARG A 192 -2.73 -23.02 3.94
CA ARG A 192 -1.51 -23.68 3.45
C ARG A 192 -0.47 -22.71 2.92
N GLU A 193 -0.23 -21.63 3.65
CA GLU A 193 0.62 -20.51 3.20
C GLU A 193 2.06 -20.92 2.92
N PHE A 194 2.63 -21.81 3.72
CA PHE A 194 4.01 -22.26 3.53
C PHE A 194 4.04 -23.57 2.75
N GLN A 195 4.66 -23.52 1.56
CA GLN A 195 4.92 -24.68 0.72
C GLN A 195 6.44 -24.88 0.59
N PRO A 196 6.95 -26.12 0.59
CA PRO A 196 8.38 -26.36 0.33
C PRO A 196 8.83 -25.65 -0.95
N PHE A 197 10.01 -25.02 -0.90
CA PHE A 197 10.56 -24.33 -2.06
C PHE A 197 10.82 -25.32 -3.19
N ASP A 198 10.33 -25.00 -4.37
CA ASP A 198 10.54 -25.73 -5.61
C ASP A 198 10.75 -24.71 -6.73
N HIS A 199 11.85 -24.87 -7.48
CA HIS A 199 12.20 -23.99 -8.60
C HIS A 199 11.09 -23.86 -9.64
N LYS A 200 10.37 -24.93 -9.94
CA LYS A 200 9.27 -24.90 -10.91
C LYS A 200 8.10 -24.07 -10.41
N THR A 201 7.73 -24.23 -9.13
CA THR A 201 6.70 -23.41 -8.48
C THR A 201 7.12 -21.95 -8.45
N PHE A 202 8.39 -21.67 -8.15
CA PHE A 202 8.93 -20.32 -8.17
C PHE A 202 8.85 -19.68 -9.56
N GLU A 203 9.24 -20.40 -10.62
CA GLU A 203 9.13 -19.91 -11.98
C GLU A 203 7.69 -19.62 -12.40
N MET A 204 6.74 -20.44 -11.98
CA MET A 204 5.30 -20.17 -12.20
C MET A 204 4.84 -18.92 -11.47
N LEU A 205 5.38 -18.64 -10.28
CA LEU A 205 5.09 -17.46 -9.46
C LEU A 205 5.97 -16.25 -9.81
N SER A 206 6.93 -16.40 -10.73
CA SER A 206 7.87 -15.35 -11.14
C SER A 206 7.16 -14.07 -11.62
N VAL A 207 5.94 -14.19 -12.12
CA VAL A 207 5.06 -13.05 -12.44
C VAL A 207 4.74 -12.22 -11.20
N MET A 208 4.66 -12.84 -10.02
CA MET A 208 4.38 -12.19 -8.74
C MET A 208 5.67 -11.72 -8.04
N THR A 209 6.82 -12.18 -8.49
CA THR A 209 8.12 -11.89 -7.85
C THR A 209 8.78 -10.59 -8.33
N MET A 210 8.11 -9.81 -9.20
CA MET A 210 8.61 -8.53 -9.71
C MET A 210 10.02 -8.61 -10.30
N GLY A 211 10.34 -9.72 -10.98
CA GLY A 211 11.63 -9.93 -11.65
C GLY A 211 12.76 -10.45 -10.77
N ARG A 212 12.47 -10.97 -9.58
CA ARG A 212 13.47 -11.71 -8.80
C ARG A 212 13.83 -13.01 -9.52
N SER A 213 15.12 -13.37 -9.49
CA SER A 213 15.64 -14.67 -9.90
C SER A 213 15.70 -15.61 -8.69
N ALA A 214 15.65 -16.93 -8.94
CA ALA A 214 15.95 -17.92 -7.91
C ALA A 214 17.38 -17.75 -7.34
N ASP A 215 18.28 -17.18 -8.11
CA ASP A 215 19.66 -16.87 -7.71
C ASP A 215 19.74 -15.71 -6.68
N ASP A 216 18.66 -14.96 -6.50
CA ASP A 216 18.57 -13.89 -5.48
C ASP A 216 18.30 -14.44 -4.07
N PHE A 217 18.02 -15.72 -3.94
CA PHE A 217 17.74 -16.35 -2.64
C PHE A 217 19.02 -16.81 -1.94
N PRO A 218 19.06 -16.71 -0.62
CA PRO A 218 20.17 -17.27 0.13
C PRO A 218 20.26 -18.79 -0.07
N ILE A 219 21.46 -19.29 -0.22
CA ILE A 219 21.73 -20.74 -0.19
C ILE A 219 21.46 -21.21 1.24
N PRO A 220 20.62 -22.25 1.43
CA PRO A 220 20.34 -22.75 2.77
C PRO A 220 21.59 -23.32 3.43
N GLU A 221 21.73 -23.13 4.74
CA GLU A 221 22.75 -23.78 5.54
C GLU A 221 22.43 -25.28 5.70
N ASP A 222 23.41 -26.06 6.16
CA ASP A 222 23.21 -27.51 6.36
C ASP A 222 22.09 -27.76 7.40
N GLY A 223 21.08 -28.53 6.99
CA GLY A 223 19.90 -28.83 7.79
C GLY A 223 18.76 -27.80 7.71
N GLU A 224 18.89 -26.73 6.95
CA GLU A 224 17.79 -25.78 6.66
C GLU A 224 16.89 -26.26 5.53
N GLU A 225 15.59 -26.16 5.73
CA GLU A 225 14.59 -26.35 4.70
C GLU A 225 14.09 -24.99 4.21
N GLN A 226 13.87 -24.85 2.92
CA GLN A 226 13.33 -23.62 2.31
C GLN A 226 11.85 -23.77 2.00
N TYR A 227 11.09 -22.73 2.35
CA TYR A 227 9.66 -22.64 2.08
C TYR A 227 9.33 -21.33 1.37
N MET A 228 8.28 -21.37 0.56
CA MET A 228 7.67 -20.18 -0.04
C MET A 228 6.29 -19.95 0.57
N MET A 229 5.95 -18.68 0.77
CA MET A 229 4.63 -18.26 1.23
C MET A 229 3.72 -18.03 0.01
N VAL A 230 2.92 -19.03 -0.33
CA VAL A 230 2.11 -19.12 -1.57
C VAL A 230 0.73 -19.72 -1.30
N GLY A 231 0.13 -19.37 -0.20
CA GLY A 231 -1.17 -19.92 0.24
C GLY A 231 -2.35 -19.63 -0.69
N GLU A 232 -3.41 -20.38 -0.49
CA GLU A 232 -4.69 -20.18 -1.17
C GLU A 232 -5.54 -19.14 -0.40
N VAL A 233 -6.14 -18.18 -1.11
CA VAL A 233 -7.01 -17.16 -0.51
C VAL A 233 -8.42 -17.72 -0.33
N VAL A 234 -8.92 -17.71 0.91
CA VAL A 234 -10.30 -18.00 1.26
C VAL A 234 -11.03 -16.70 1.60
N ASN A 235 -12.15 -16.44 0.95
CA ASN A 235 -12.99 -15.28 1.17
C ASN A 235 -14.14 -15.61 2.11
N ASP A 236 -14.01 -15.28 3.39
CA ASP A 236 -15.04 -15.48 4.40
C ASP A 236 -16.19 -14.45 4.29
N SER A 237 -15.99 -13.37 3.50
CA SER A 237 -17.01 -12.35 3.19
C SER A 237 -17.70 -12.58 1.85
N ALA A 238 -17.68 -13.78 1.28
CA ALA A 238 -18.21 -14.05 -0.05
C ALA A 238 -19.70 -13.68 -0.21
N ALA A 239 -20.48 -13.71 0.87
CA ALA A 239 -21.90 -13.34 0.88
C ALA A 239 -22.15 -11.84 1.12
N ASP A 240 -21.13 -11.04 1.50
CA ASP A 240 -21.30 -9.60 1.74
C ASP A 240 -21.20 -8.81 0.42
N PRO A 241 -22.29 -8.20 -0.07
CA PRO A 241 -22.29 -7.46 -1.34
C PRO A 241 -21.46 -6.18 -1.28
N LEU A 242 -21.08 -5.70 -0.08
CA LEU A 242 -20.27 -4.51 0.10
C LEU A 242 -18.78 -4.82 0.33
N ALA A 243 -18.42 -6.10 0.40
CA ALA A 243 -17.02 -6.49 0.56
C ALA A 243 -16.17 -6.04 -0.64
N ASP A 244 -15.05 -5.38 -0.38
CA ASP A 244 -14.16 -4.80 -1.39
C ASP A 244 -13.69 -5.83 -2.40
N MET A 245 -13.30 -7.03 -1.96
CA MET A 245 -12.91 -8.14 -2.84
C MET A 245 -14.03 -8.54 -3.81
N ASN A 246 -15.29 -8.58 -3.35
CA ASN A 246 -16.43 -8.96 -4.19
C ASN A 246 -16.71 -7.88 -5.24
N LEU A 247 -16.62 -6.60 -4.86
CA LEU A 247 -16.83 -5.45 -5.74
C LEU A 247 -15.74 -5.35 -6.82
N ILE A 248 -14.46 -5.56 -6.44
CA ILE A 248 -13.33 -5.61 -7.40
C ILE A 248 -13.56 -6.71 -8.44
N ARG A 249 -13.93 -7.92 -8.01
CA ARG A 249 -14.24 -9.05 -8.92
C ARG A 249 -15.42 -8.77 -9.85
N GLN A 250 -16.34 -7.89 -9.43
CA GLN A 250 -17.46 -7.45 -10.26
C GLN A 250 -17.08 -6.33 -11.24
N GLY A 251 -15.86 -5.77 -11.19
CA GLY A 251 -15.38 -4.72 -12.08
C GLY A 251 -15.60 -3.30 -11.57
N TYR A 252 -15.80 -3.10 -10.28
CA TYR A 252 -15.88 -1.78 -9.68
C TYR A 252 -14.53 -1.34 -9.10
N VAL A 253 -14.21 -0.07 -9.23
CA VAL A 253 -13.20 0.57 -8.38
C VAL A 253 -13.76 0.67 -6.98
N THR A 254 -12.99 0.27 -5.97
CA THR A 254 -13.43 0.34 -4.58
C THR A 254 -12.68 1.42 -3.81
N ILE A 255 -13.38 2.07 -2.88
CA ILE A 255 -12.82 2.97 -1.90
C ILE A 255 -13.24 2.46 -0.54
N SER A 256 -12.29 2.06 0.29
CA SER A 256 -12.51 1.75 1.70
C SER A 256 -11.81 2.80 2.57
N CYS A 257 -12.51 3.24 3.62
CA CYS A 257 -12.04 4.26 4.55
C CYS A 257 -11.62 3.59 5.85
N HIS A 258 -10.38 3.85 6.29
CA HIS A 258 -9.85 3.22 7.49
C HIS A 258 -9.35 4.28 8.47
N ARG A 259 -9.56 4.01 9.75
CA ARG A 259 -9.04 4.81 10.84
C ARG A 259 -7.97 4.01 11.59
N LEU A 260 -6.76 4.54 11.69
CA LEU A 260 -5.62 3.84 12.29
C LEU A 260 -5.74 3.71 13.80
N LEU A 261 -6.23 4.77 14.46
CA LEU A 261 -6.46 4.76 15.88
C LEU A 261 -7.91 4.38 16.14
N SER A 262 -8.13 3.14 16.42
CA SER A 262 -9.43 2.62 16.84
C SER A 262 -9.24 1.81 18.13
N HIS A 263 -10.20 1.92 19.02
CA HIS A 263 -10.35 1.09 20.19
C HIS A 263 -11.81 0.74 20.34
N ASP A 264 -12.07 -0.46 20.80
CA ASP A 264 -13.41 -0.98 20.96
C ASP A 264 -13.91 -0.63 22.37
N LEU A 265 -14.73 0.43 22.45
CA LEU A 265 -15.30 0.88 23.72
C LEU A 265 -16.35 -0.08 24.27
N GLU A 266 -17.04 -0.84 23.43
CA GLU A 266 -18.01 -1.86 23.86
C GLU A 266 -17.28 -3.02 24.54
N GLU A 267 -16.16 -3.47 23.93
CA GLU A 267 -15.33 -4.51 24.55
C GLU A 267 -14.68 -4.03 25.84
N ASN A 268 -14.21 -2.77 25.91
CA ASN A 268 -13.70 -2.20 27.16
C ASN A 268 -14.78 -2.19 28.25
N ALA A 269 -16.01 -1.78 27.93
CA ALA A 269 -17.13 -1.79 28.88
C ALA A 269 -17.46 -3.24 29.33
N ARG A 270 -17.43 -4.21 28.39
CA ARG A 270 -17.65 -5.62 28.71
C ARG A 270 -16.58 -6.13 29.70
N LEU A 271 -15.31 -5.82 29.47
CA LEU A 271 -14.22 -6.22 30.33
C LEU A 271 -14.28 -5.57 31.70
N ALA A 272 -14.64 -4.27 31.77
CA ALA A 272 -14.85 -3.57 33.03
C ALA A 272 -15.97 -4.21 33.87
N ALA A 273 -17.07 -4.63 33.21
CA ALA A 273 -18.17 -5.35 33.87
C ALA A 273 -17.78 -6.72 34.45
N LEU A 274 -16.70 -7.31 33.96
CA LEU A 274 -16.10 -8.54 34.51
C LEU A 274 -15.13 -8.28 35.68
N GLY A 275 -14.96 -7.02 36.10
CA GLY A 275 -14.08 -6.67 37.22
C GLY A 275 -12.60 -6.79 36.91
N ILE A 276 -12.19 -6.63 35.63
CA ILE A 276 -10.77 -6.66 35.23
C ILE A 276 -10.04 -5.41 35.73
N GLU A 277 -10.73 -4.28 35.85
CA GLU A 277 -10.18 -3.07 36.44
C GLU A 277 -10.07 -3.24 37.97
N SER A 278 -8.87 -3.12 38.50
CA SER A 278 -8.59 -3.17 39.93
C SER A 278 -7.44 -2.23 40.28
N GLU A 279 -7.51 -1.66 41.50
CA GLU A 279 -6.35 -1.02 42.11
C GLU A 279 -5.38 -2.12 42.60
N LEU A 280 -4.09 -2.04 42.24
CA LEU A 280 -3.03 -2.97 42.62
C LEU A 280 -2.26 -2.44 43.83
#